data_176628b98addb7a9ee9da0b921384a3f
#
_entry.id   176628b98addb7a9ee9da0b921384a3f
#
_cell.length_a   1.000
_cell.length_b   1.000
_cell.length_c   1.000
_cell.angle_alpha   90.00
_cell.angle_beta   90.00
_cell.angle_gamma   90.00
#
_symmetry.space_group_name_H-M   'P 1'
#
loop_
_entity.id
_entity.type
_entity.pdbx_description
1 polymer ?
#
loop_
_entity_poly.entity_id
_entity_poly.type
_entity_poly.pdbx_seq_one_letter_code
_entity_poly.pdbx_strand_id
1 'polypeptide(L)'
;MKAHTLFLIILVYVGALSGLQAQHGKQQRADVLFTNFSFVKAADIYKELIEAQYNEKYAHRRLADCYLMLRDPEKAVKHYRQVIDQQKVANEVYYNYAVALRYLGDYEGSEKWAKHYKKQGGDAKLVRALKKDQSTYLPNEPIFRLKESNFNTPNSDFGAFKHGDLVYFVSSKERDGVSQKTYSWNEQPFLDMFTINLATNDSIPTAVAGEINSRYHEGPMTISRDGKTMYFSRNNYYHKTKTKDKEGVNHLQIYKAEYLNGQWTNIQDLPFNNDNYSVSHPALSPDGKTLYFASDMPGGFGKSDLYSVSIHDNGSYGEVENLGPIINTEGEELFPFVNAEGNLFFSSDGHPGHGLLDVFGTLKNDKGVLVEVTNLKSPINSNRDDFSFFMAEDGLSGYIASNRKDKIGNDDIYEFETILPLLLKGIVTDSINGNPIANAKLVLTKQDGTPIADLTTDVNGYYQHSIQREQYYNLAASHPKYQDRLTLFNSMDIPSKQTELVVNIKLVPVLDLKVLADLNTIYFDFDRYNIRPDAAKELHKIIDLLTNQYPNMTIKVESHTDSRGSKSYNDRLSIDRANSTYEYLISNGLTKERVIAHDGYGEHRLTNGCSDGVHCEEPDHQLNRRTDFTVIKME
;
A
#
# COMPACT_ATOMS: atom_id res chain seq x y z
N MET A 1 1.31 -26.64 79.74
CA MET A 1 0.68 -25.99 78.58
C MET A 1 1.48 -24.80 78.03
N LYS A 2 1.96 -23.84 78.85
CA LYS A 2 2.66 -22.63 78.33
C LYS A 2 3.97 -22.88 77.57
N ALA A 3 4.79 -23.86 77.97
CA ALA A 3 6.09 -24.18 77.31
C ALA A 3 5.92 -24.85 75.94
N HIS A 4 4.95 -25.73 75.78
CA HIS A 4 4.67 -26.40 74.49
C HIS A 4 4.07 -25.41 73.46
N THR A 5 3.25 -24.45 73.90
CA THR A 5 2.69 -23.39 73.03
C THR A 5 3.80 -22.45 72.56
N LEU A 6 4.74 -22.07 73.44
CA LEU A 6 5.87 -21.21 73.08
C LEU A 6 6.83 -21.93 72.08
N PHE A 7 7.10 -23.22 72.26
CA PHE A 7 7.91 -24.01 71.35
C PHE A 7 7.28 -24.18 69.97
N LEU A 8 5.93 -24.37 69.92
CA LEU A 8 5.18 -24.40 68.64
C LEU A 8 5.23 -23.07 67.92
N ILE A 9 5.09 -21.94 68.66
CA ILE A 9 5.16 -20.58 68.08
C ILE A 9 6.56 -20.29 67.53
N ILE A 10 7.62 -20.70 68.20
CA ILE A 10 9.00 -20.55 67.74
C ILE A 10 9.25 -21.43 66.51
N LEU A 11 8.76 -22.66 66.44
CA LEU A 11 8.87 -23.53 65.28
C LEU A 11 8.12 -22.99 64.03
N VAL A 12 6.94 -22.44 64.24
CA VAL A 12 6.16 -21.76 63.17
C VAL A 12 6.87 -20.49 62.70
N TYR A 13 7.47 -19.73 63.64
CA TYR A 13 8.21 -18.51 63.32
C TYR A 13 9.52 -18.79 62.57
N VAL A 14 10.26 -19.82 62.97
CA VAL A 14 11.47 -20.28 62.26
C VAL A 14 11.12 -20.89 60.89
N GLY A 15 10.04 -21.65 60.80
CA GLY A 15 9.51 -22.14 59.54
C GLY A 15 9.07 -21.04 58.56
N ALA A 16 8.40 -20.00 59.09
CA ALA A 16 8.02 -18.85 58.28
C ALA A 16 9.21 -18.00 57.83
N LEU A 17 10.22 -17.79 58.68
CA LEU A 17 11.47 -17.10 58.30
C LEU A 17 12.29 -17.89 57.27
N SER A 18 12.38 -19.20 57.42
CA SER A 18 13.08 -20.03 56.42
C SER A 18 12.33 -20.06 55.08
N GLY A 19 10.98 -20.05 55.09
CA GLY A 19 10.16 -19.92 53.89
C GLY A 19 10.35 -18.57 53.19
N LEU A 20 10.38 -17.48 53.92
CA LEU A 20 10.64 -16.12 53.38
C LEU A 20 12.05 -15.99 52.78
N GLN A 21 13.09 -16.57 53.41
CA GLN A 21 14.43 -16.60 52.85
C GLN A 21 14.53 -17.43 51.58
N ALA A 22 13.83 -18.56 51.52
CA ALA A 22 13.74 -19.37 50.31
C ALA A 22 13.10 -18.64 49.14
N GLN A 23 12.00 -17.90 49.38
CA GLN A 23 11.35 -17.11 48.34
C GLN A 23 12.21 -15.91 47.90
N HIS A 24 12.92 -15.26 48.82
CA HIS A 24 13.88 -14.21 48.45
C HIS A 24 15.01 -14.74 47.56
N GLY A 25 15.56 -15.93 47.87
CA GLY A 25 16.57 -16.58 47.01
C GLY A 25 16.03 -16.94 45.63
N LYS A 26 14.76 -17.38 45.54
CA LYS A 26 14.09 -17.61 44.24
C LYS A 26 13.98 -16.31 43.44
N GLN A 27 13.52 -15.19 44.07
CA GLN A 27 13.44 -13.91 43.40
C GLN A 27 14.80 -13.48 42.84
N GLN A 28 15.87 -13.52 43.65
CA GLN A 28 17.23 -13.17 43.19
C GLN A 28 17.65 -14.02 41.97
N ARG A 29 17.34 -15.33 42.00
CA ARG A 29 17.65 -16.23 40.88
C ARG A 29 16.86 -15.84 39.62
N ALA A 30 15.57 -15.50 39.75
CA ALA A 30 14.76 -15.04 38.64
C ALA A 30 15.29 -13.73 38.02
N ASP A 31 15.71 -12.79 38.89
CA ASP A 31 16.30 -11.52 38.45
C ASP A 31 17.63 -11.72 37.72
N VAL A 32 18.49 -12.64 38.18
CA VAL A 32 19.73 -13.03 37.48
C VAL A 32 19.41 -13.68 36.14
N LEU A 33 18.43 -14.58 36.07
CA LEU A 33 18.02 -15.21 34.82
C LEU A 33 17.48 -14.17 33.84
N PHE A 34 16.67 -13.22 34.31
CA PHE A 34 16.15 -12.12 33.49
C PHE A 34 17.28 -11.24 32.93
N THR A 35 18.24 -10.85 33.81
CA THR A 35 19.41 -10.05 33.40
C THR A 35 20.28 -10.77 32.37
N ASN A 36 20.34 -12.10 32.47
CA ASN A 36 21.06 -12.98 31.52
C ASN A 36 20.18 -13.41 30.32
N PHE A 37 19.10 -12.69 30.03
CA PHE A 37 18.18 -12.95 28.91
C PHE A 37 17.56 -14.36 28.88
N SER A 38 17.41 -15.01 30.03
CA SER A 38 16.78 -16.34 30.17
C SER A 38 15.29 -16.14 30.54
N PHE A 39 14.49 -15.56 29.63
CA PHE A 39 13.16 -15.08 29.97
C PHE A 39 12.16 -16.19 30.28
N VAL A 40 12.23 -17.36 29.61
CA VAL A 40 11.34 -18.50 29.90
C VAL A 40 11.56 -18.97 31.32
N LYS A 41 12.83 -19.25 31.72
CA LYS A 41 13.14 -19.71 33.07
C LYS A 41 12.86 -18.66 34.14
N ALA A 42 13.10 -17.38 33.84
CA ALA A 42 12.76 -16.29 34.75
C ALA A 42 11.24 -16.22 34.96
N ALA A 43 10.47 -16.32 33.87
CA ALA A 43 9.00 -16.29 33.92
C ALA A 43 8.44 -17.43 34.77
N ASP A 44 8.98 -18.65 34.69
CA ASP A 44 8.52 -19.77 35.49
C ASP A 44 8.74 -19.53 37.00
N ILE A 45 9.90 -18.97 37.38
CA ILE A 45 10.14 -18.63 38.80
C ILE A 45 9.26 -17.49 39.27
N TYR A 46 9.00 -16.44 38.43
CA TYR A 46 8.07 -15.37 38.82
C TYR A 46 6.63 -15.88 38.98
N LYS A 47 6.17 -16.88 38.20
CA LYS A 47 4.88 -17.56 38.43
C LYS A 47 4.85 -18.26 39.80
N GLU A 48 5.90 -19.00 40.15
CA GLU A 48 6.02 -19.66 41.48
C GLU A 48 5.96 -18.64 42.62
N LEU A 49 6.57 -17.46 42.46
CA LEU A 49 6.53 -16.38 43.46
C LEU A 49 5.12 -15.79 43.62
N ILE A 50 4.37 -15.65 42.54
CA ILE A 50 2.97 -15.22 42.57
C ILE A 50 2.11 -16.27 43.28
N GLU A 51 2.26 -17.55 42.96
CA GLU A 51 1.54 -18.65 43.61
C GLU A 51 1.84 -18.73 45.10
N ALA A 52 3.11 -18.43 45.49
CA ALA A 52 3.53 -18.37 46.90
C ALA A 52 3.13 -17.07 47.61
N GLN A 53 2.43 -16.16 46.94
CA GLN A 53 2.04 -14.83 47.43
C GLN A 53 3.25 -14.01 47.95
N TYR A 54 4.43 -14.19 47.34
CA TYR A 54 5.63 -13.48 47.70
C TYR A 54 5.92 -12.34 46.71
N ASN A 55 5.96 -11.12 47.25
CA ASN A 55 6.25 -9.90 46.48
C ASN A 55 5.49 -9.83 45.14
N GLU A 56 4.21 -10.19 45.17
CA GLU A 56 3.34 -10.41 44.01
C GLU A 56 3.41 -9.27 42.99
N LYS A 57 3.38 -8.03 43.44
CA LYS A 57 3.44 -6.83 42.59
C LYS A 57 4.71 -6.80 41.74
N TYR A 58 5.84 -7.06 42.37
CA TYR A 58 7.12 -7.15 41.70
C TYR A 58 7.14 -8.33 40.72
N ALA A 59 6.69 -9.49 41.17
CA ALA A 59 6.64 -10.70 40.34
C ALA A 59 5.72 -10.53 39.14
N HIS A 60 4.53 -9.94 39.28
CA HIS A 60 3.65 -9.62 38.16
C HIS A 60 4.30 -8.66 37.15
N ARG A 61 4.96 -7.59 37.62
CA ARG A 61 5.71 -6.67 36.75
C ARG A 61 6.76 -7.43 35.94
N ARG A 62 7.64 -8.18 36.63
CA ARG A 62 8.76 -8.88 35.98
C ARG A 62 8.29 -10.00 35.05
N LEU A 63 7.19 -10.67 35.41
CA LEU A 63 6.57 -11.67 34.54
C LEU A 63 5.96 -11.03 33.28
N ALA A 64 5.35 -9.85 33.40
CA ALA A 64 4.87 -9.09 32.25
C ALA A 64 6.04 -8.67 31.34
N ASP A 65 7.15 -8.19 31.94
CA ASP A 65 8.37 -7.87 31.19
C ASP A 65 8.92 -9.10 30.43
N CYS A 66 8.94 -10.27 31.08
CA CYS A 66 9.34 -11.53 30.41
C CYS A 66 8.45 -11.84 29.20
N TYR A 67 7.13 -11.76 29.36
CA TYR A 67 6.19 -12.03 28.25
C TYR A 67 6.29 -11.02 27.12
N LEU A 68 6.57 -9.75 27.42
CA LEU A 68 6.82 -8.76 26.39
C LEU A 68 8.07 -9.11 25.56
N MET A 69 9.16 -9.53 26.24
CA MET A 69 10.38 -9.97 25.55
C MET A 69 10.18 -11.27 24.74
N LEU A 70 9.27 -12.14 25.20
CA LEU A 70 8.90 -13.38 24.50
C LEU A 70 7.82 -13.16 23.42
N ARG A 71 7.44 -11.90 23.15
CA ARG A 71 6.40 -11.54 22.17
C ARG A 71 5.03 -12.17 22.43
N ASP A 72 4.66 -12.33 23.73
CA ASP A 72 3.34 -12.78 24.19
C ASP A 72 2.57 -11.60 24.83
N PRO A 73 1.99 -10.71 24.00
CA PRO A 73 1.35 -9.49 24.49
C PRO A 73 0.09 -9.77 25.31
N GLU A 74 -0.64 -10.85 25.04
CA GLU A 74 -1.82 -11.27 25.78
C GLU A 74 -1.49 -11.50 27.25
N LYS A 75 -0.44 -12.29 27.51
CA LYS A 75 0.03 -12.54 28.88
C LYS A 75 0.70 -11.31 29.47
N ALA A 76 1.50 -10.57 28.70
CA ALA A 76 2.10 -9.33 29.18
C ALA A 76 1.04 -8.35 29.70
N VAL A 77 0.00 -8.04 28.91
CA VAL A 77 -1.10 -7.16 29.27
C VAL A 77 -1.86 -7.67 30.51
N LYS A 78 -2.12 -8.99 30.60
CA LYS A 78 -2.77 -9.60 31.75
C LYS A 78 -2.02 -9.28 33.06
N HIS A 79 -0.70 -9.40 33.05
CA HIS A 79 0.12 -9.17 34.25
C HIS A 79 0.40 -7.68 34.49
N TYR A 80 0.57 -6.84 33.47
CA TYR A 80 0.67 -5.39 33.67
C TYR A 80 -0.58 -4.81 34.32
N ARG A 81 -1.80 -5.29 33.97
CA ARG A 81 -3.06 -4.85 34.61
C ARG A 81 -3.08 -5.06 36.14
N GLN A 82 -2.32 -6.01 36.68
CA GLN A 82 -2.25 -6.25 38.12
C GLN A 82 -1.42 -5.18 38.87
N VAL A 83 -0.64 -4.38 38.14
CA VAL A 83 0.29 -3.42 38.73
C VAL A 83 0.10 -1.97 38.28
N ILE A 84 -0.55 -1.74 37.13
CA ILE A 84 -0.58 -0.44 36.45
C ILE A 84 -1.32 0.66 37.23
N ASP A 85 -2.38 0.31 37.95
CA ASP A 85 -3.21 1.26 38.69
C ASP A 85 -2.74 1.49 40.14
N GLN A 86 -1.54 1.01 40.49
CA GLN A 86 -1.01 1.11 41.84
C GLN A 86 -0.28 2.44 42.09
N GLN A 87 -0.15 2.82 43.36
CA GLN A 87 0.70 3.97 43.72
C GLN A 87 2.19 3.64 43.53
N LYS A 88 2.96 4.59 42.97
CA LYS A 88 4.42 4.50 42.77
C LYS A 88 4.86 3.40 41.84
N VAL A 89 4.18 3.22 40.71
CA VAL A 89 4.64 2.37 39.62
C VAL A 89 5.84 3.04 38.93
N ALA A 90 6.87 2.24 38.61
CA ALA A 90 8.01 2.76 37.87
C ALA A 90 7.59 3.21 36.45
N ASN A 91 8.16 4.30 35.97
CA ASN A 91 7.68 4.96 34.75
C ASN A 91 7.76 4.03 33.52
N GLU A 92 8.78 3.19 33.42
CA GLU A 92 8.96 2.23 32.32
C GLU A 92 7.78 1.25 32.17
N VAL A 93 7.07 0.95 33.28
CA VAL A 93 5.91 0.03 33.24
C VAL A 93 4.78 0.61 32.41
N TYR A 94 4.57 1.94 32.45
CA TYR A 94 3.56 2.60 31.61
C TYR A 94 3.92 2.51 30.13
N TYR A 95 5.20 2.66 29.81
CA TYR A 95 5.70 2.51 28.44
C TYR A 95 5.54 1.07 27.96
N ASN A 96 6.05 0.10 28.72
CA ASN A 96 5.98 -1.30 28.36
C ASN A 96 4.53 -1.79 28.23
N TYR A 97 3.63 -1.30 29.07
CA TYR A 97 2.21 -1.60 28.94
C TYR A 97 1.59 -0.97 27.69
N ALA A 98 1.94 0.26 27.33
CA ALA A 98 1.52 0.89 26.09
C ALA A 98 2.02 0.10 24.86
N VAL A 99 3.26 -0.37 24.90
CA VAL A 99 3.85 -1.26 23.87
C VAL A 99 3.07 -2.56 23.75
N ALA A 100 2.77 -3.23 24.88
CA ALA A 100 2.02 -4.49 24.88
C ALA A 100 0.59 -4.32 24.32
N LEU A 101 -0.09 -3.20 24.63
CA LEU A 101 -1.42 -2.88 24.11
C LEU A 101 -1.36 -2.64 22.58
N ARG A 102 -0.34 -1.93 22.11
CA ARG A 102 -0.12 -1.71 20.68
C ARG A 102 0.02 -3.02 19.92
N TYR A 103 0.80 -3.95 20.48
CA TYR A 103 1.02 -5.28 19.93
C TYR A 103 -0.28 -6.10 19.83
N LEU A 104 -1.29 -5.80 20.66
CA LEU A 104 -2.64 -6.35 20.55
C LEU A 104 -3.54 -5.60 19.54
N GLY A 105 -3.07 -4.49 18.97
CA GLY A 105 -3.88 -3.60 18.13
C GLY A 105 -4.79 -2.65 18.91
N ASP A 106 -4.67 -2.58 20.25
CA ASP A 106 -5.34 -1.60 21.08
C ASP A 106 -4.57 -0.27 21.05
N TYR A 107 -4.70 0.45 19.93
CA TYR A 107 -4.02 1.73 19.71
C TYR A 107 -4.49 2.83 20.64
N GLU A 108 -5.79 2.86 21.01
CA GLU A 108 -6.33 3.86 21.92
C GLU A 108 -5.78 3.68 23.34
N GLY A 109 -5.77 2.43 23.82
CA GLY A 109 -5.15 2.08 25.10
C GLY A 109 -3.66 2.39 25.13
N SER A 110 -2.95 2.02 24.05
CA SER A 110 -1.53 2.32 23.88
C SER A 110 -1.26 3.82 23.95
N GLU A 111 -1.98 4.64 23.18
CA GLU A 111 -1.80 6.09 23.18
C GLU A 111 -2.10 6.73 24.55
N LYS A 112 -3.14 6.25 25.23
CA LYS A 112 -3.48 6.71 26.59
C LYS A 112 -2.32 6.51 27.55
N TRP A 113 -1.73 5.31 27.58
CA TRP A 113 -0.65 4.99 28.51
C TRP A 113 0.70 5.59 28.09
N ALA A 114 0.96 5.73 26.80
CA ALA A 114 2.11 6.47 26.27
C ALA A 114 2.05 7.96 26.68
N LYS A 115 0.88 8.62 26.62
CA LYS A 115 0.67 9.97 27.12
C LYS A 115 0.88 10.05 28.65
N HIS A 116 0.46 9.02 29.39
CA HIS A 116 0.69 8.95 30.82
C HIS A 116 2.19 8.83 31.15
N TYR A 117 2.91 7.94 30.46
CA TYR A 117 4.37 7.82 30.57
C TYR A 117 5.07 9.16 30.35
N LYS A 118 4.72 9.87 29.26
CA LYS A 118 5.28 11.20 28.97
C LYS A 118 4.99 12.23 30.09
N LYS A 119 3.75 12.22 30.63
CA LYS A 119 3.36 13.12 31.72
C LYS A 119 4.15 12.88 33.02
N GLN A 120 4.61 11.66 33.24
CA GLN A 120 5.47 11.29 34.37
C GLN A 120 6.97 11.54 34.09
N GLY A 121 7.32 12.29 33.06
CA GLY A 121 8.71 12.62 32.70
C GLY A 121 9.39 11.62 31.77
N GLY A 122 8.62 10.72 31.14
CA GLY A 122 9.15 9.78 30.14
C GLY A 122 9.55 10.44 28.83
N ASP A 123 10.38 9.75 28.05
CA ASP A 123 10.91 10.24 26.79
C ASP A 123 9.80 10.48 25.74
N ALA A 124 9.76 11.71 25.24
CA ALA A 124 8.78 12.13 24.23
C ALA A 124 9.01 11.51 22.86
N LYS A 125 10.25 11.11 22.54
CA LYS A 125 10.62 10.50 21.28
C LYS A 125 10.11 9.08 21.20
N LEU A 126 10.26 8.29 22.29
CA LEU A 126 9.66 6.96 22.41
C LEU A 126 8.13 6.99 22.28
N VAL A 127 7.48 8.02 22.85
CA VAL A 127 6.03 8.20 22.69
C VAL A 127 5.64 8.52 21.25
N ARG A 128 6.51 9.21 20.50
CA ARG A 128 6.28 9.49 19.07
C ARG A 128 6.28 8.20 18.24
N ALA A 129 7.18 7.28 18.51
CA ALA A 129 7.25 5.97 17.86
C ALA A 129 5.95 5.15 18.03
N LEU A 130 5.26 5.30 19.17
CA LEU A 130 3.99 4.61 19.43
C LEU A 130 2.77 5.24 18.72
N LYS A 131 2.92 6.28 17.91
CA LYS A 131 1.81 6.78 17.09
C LYS A 131 1.51 5.81 15.96
N LYS A 132 0.22 5.53 15.76
CA LYS A 132 -0.21 4.74 14.61
C LYS A 132 0.00 5.53 13.32
N ASP A 133 0.60 4.92 12.32
CA ASP A 133 0.57 5.45 10.97
C ASP A 133 -0.87 5.37 10.43
N GLN A 134 -1.40 6.50 9.97
CA GLN A 134 -2.74 6.62 9.40
C GLN A 134 -2.73 6.79 7.89
N SER A 135 -1.57 6.65 7.26
CA SER A 135 -1.44 6.75 5.82
C SER A 135 -2.24 5.64 5.12
N THR A 136 -2.88 5.98 4.01
CA THR A 136 -3.60 5.04 3.15
C THR A 136 -2.96 5.00 1.77
N TYR A 137 -3.16 3.90 1.04
CA TYR A 137 -2.68 3.82 -0.33
C TYR A 137 -3.38 4.85 -1.22
N LEU A 138 -2.59 5.58 -2.01
CA LEU A 138 -3.10 6.41 -3.09
C LEU A 138 -3.45 5.52 -4.31
N PRO A 139 -4.36 5.96 -5.19
CA PRO A 139 -4.74 5.16 -6.37
C PRO A 139 -3.60 4.80 -7.32
N ASN A 140 -2.53 5.59 -7.29
CA ASN A 140 -1.32 5.39 -8.10
C ASN A 140 -0.16 4.69 -7.37
N GLU A 141 -0.35 4.26 -6.12
CA GLU A 141 0.63 3.49 -5.37
C GLU A 141 0.46 1.99 -5.62
N PRO A 142 1.56 1.22 -5.71
CA PRO A 142 1.48 -0.23 -5.69
C PRO A 142 0.95 -0.71 -4.33
N ILE A 143 0.13 -1.75 -4.37
CA ILE A 143 -0.34 -2.45 -3.17
C ILE A 143 0.26 -3.85 -3.12
N PHE A 144 0.19 -4.51 -1.96
CA PHE A 144 0.77 -5.83 -1.78
C PHE A 144 -0.31 -6.86 -1.42
N ARG A 145 -0.12 -8.09 -1.88
CA ARG A 145 -0.90 -9.26 -1.45
C ARG A 145 0.06 -10.24 -0.79
N LEU A 146 -0.28 -10.68 0.41
CA LEU A 146 0.52 -11.63 1.17
C LEU A 146 -0.05 -13.04 1.11
N LYS A 147 0.85 -14.01 1.08
CA LYS A 147 0.56 -15.42 1.24
C LYS A 147 1.62 -16.03 2.15
N GLU A 148 1.22 -16.90 3.08
CA GLU A 148 2.17 -17.65 3.89
C GLU A 148 3.00 -18.57 3.01
N SER A 149 4.31 -18.63 3.27
CA SER A 149 5.21 -19.50 2.52
C SER A 149 4.98 -20.97 2.87
N ASN A 150 5.05 -21.85 1.89
CA ASN A 150 4.82 -23.28 2.05
C ASN A 150 6.03 -24.04 2.65
N PHE A 151 7.16 -23.36 2.85
CA PHE A 151 8.37 -23.93 3.44
C PHE A 151 8.60 -23.49 4.89
N ASN A 152 7.70 -22.73 5.50
CA ASN A 152 7.76 -22.45 6.93
C ASN A 152 7.79 -23.75 7.76
N THR A 153 8.56 -23.71 8.84
CA THR A 153 8.69 -24.82 9.79
C THR A 153 7.81 -24.59 11.03
N PRO A 154 7.67 -25.53 11.95
CA PRO A 154 7.01 -25.27 13.24
C PRO A 154 7.77 -24.30 14.16
N ASN A 155 8.97 -23.88 13.79
CA ASN A 155 9.88 -23.02 14.54
C ASN A 155 9.90 -21.59 13.96
N SER A 156 10.73 -20.69 14.49
CA SER A 156 10.93 -19.35 13.89
C SER A 156 11.68 -19.45 12.57
N ASP A 157 11.10 -18.86 11.51
CA ASP A 157 11.62 -18.78 10.15
C ASP A 157 11.61 -17.33 9.66
N PHE A 158 12.76 -16.80 9.23
CA PHE A 158 12.87 -15.40 8.75
C PHE A 158 14.09 -15.20 7.85
N GLY A 159 14.30 -13.98 7.37
CA GLY A 159 15.50 -13.62 6.61
C GLY A 159 15.55 -14.24 5.22
N ALA A 160 14.40 -14.44 4.57
CA ALA A 160 14.34 -15.02 3.24
C ALA A 160 15.04 -14.12 2.21
N PHE A 161 15.98 -14.70 1.47
CA PHE A 161 16.75 -14.06 0.41
C PHE A 161 16.80 -14.97 -0.82
N LYS A 162 16.26 -14.52 -1.93
CA LYS A 162 16.24 -15.30 -3.18
C LYS A 162 17.45 -14.97 -4.04
N HIS A 163 18.18 -16.00 -4.47
CA HIS A 163 19.22 -15.90 -5.48
C HIS A 163 19.07 -17.03 -6.53
N GLY A 164 18.79 -16.68 -7.76
CA GLY A 164 18.39 -17.66 -8.77
C GLY A 164 17.14 -18.43 -8.38
N ASP A 165 17.20 -19.76 -8.44
CA ASP A 165 16.10 -20.63 -8.01
C ASP A 165 16.16 -21.00 -6.50
N LEU A 166 17.16 -20.55 -5.78
CA LEU A 166 17.33 -20.84 -4.36
C LEU A 166 16.77 -19.69 -3.50
N VAL A 167 16.00 -20.05 -2.48
CA VAL A 167 15.68 -19.16 -1.37
C VAL A 167 16.48 -19.60 -0.15
N TYR A 168 17.30 -18.71 0.35
CA TYR A 168 18.04 -18.86 1.61
C TYR A 168 17.21 -18.24 2.72
N PHE A 169 17.18 -18.83 3.89
CA PHE A 169 16.51 -18.26 5.05
C PHE A 169 17.09 -18.81 6.36
N VAL A 170 16.69 -18.22 7.46
CA VAL A 170 17.13 -18.58 8.81
C VAL A 170 15.99 -19.31 9.51
N SER A 171 16.31 -20.39 10.21
CA SER A 171 15.34 -21.17 10.98
C SER A 171 15.94 -21.68 12.30
N SER A 172 15.09 -21.74 13.34
CA SER A 172 15.41 -22.47 14.57
C SER A 172 15.02 -23.95 14.50
N LYS A 173 14.77 -24.48 13.29
CA LYS A 173 14.58 -25.91 13.04
C LYS A 173 15.87 -26.70 13.40
N GLU A 174 15.73 -27.81 14.08
CA GLU A 174 16.86 -28.71 14.34
C GLU A 174 17.41 -29.28 13.02
N ARG A 175 18.76 -29.34 12.92
CA ARG A 175 19.41 -30.04 11.82
C ARG A 175 19.37 -31.56 12.08
N ASP A 176 19.05 -32.31 11.05
CA ASP A 176 19.01 -33.79 11.15
C ASP A 176 20.34 -34.36 11.62
N GLY A 177 20.29 -35.21 12.64
CA GLY A 177 21.45 -35.91 13.20
C GLY A 177 22.38 -35.06 14.06
N VAL A 178 22.06 -33.82 14.37
CA VAL A 178 22.85 -32.93 15.21
C VAL A 178 22.07 -32.56 16.47
N SER A 179 22.53 -33.00 17.65
CA SER A 179 21.96 -32.50 18.91
C SER A 179 22.40 -31.07 19.14
N GLN A 180 21.43 -30.15 19.17
CA GLN A 180 21.67 -28.71 19.36
C GLN A 180 21.39 -28.31 20.81
N LYS A 181 22.13 -27.31 21.28
CA LYS A 181 21.80 -26.61 22.53
C LYS A 181 20.68 -25.64 22.27
N THR A 182 19.85 -25.39 23.27
CA THR A 182 18.81 -24.38 23.20
C THR A 182 19.35 -22.99 23.55
N TYR A 183 18.80 -21.98 22.92
CA TYR A 183 19.05 -20.59 23.22
C TYR A 183 18.27 -20.17 24.48
N SER A 184 18.95 -19.53 25.42
CA SER A 184 18.37 -19.25 26.74
C SER A 184 17.21 -18.26 26.73
N TRP A 185 17.09 -17.42 25.69
CA TRP A 185 16.03 -16.42 25.56
C TRP A 185 14.63 -17.05 25.51
N ASN A 186 14.44 -18.02 24.62
CA ASN A 186 13.15 -18.64 24.32
C ASN A 186 13.15 -20.17 24.37
N GLU A 187 14.28 -20.77 24.74
CA GLU A 187 14.51 -22.22 24.80
C GLU A 187 14.34 -22.97 23.47
N GLN A 188 14.34 -22.28 22.35
CA GLN A 188 14.39 -22.87 21.02
C GLN A 188 15.83 -23.25 20.63
N PRO A 189 16.03 -24.15 19.65
CA PRO A 189 17.33 -24.37 19.04
C PRO A 189 17.96 -23.07 18.54
N PHE A 190 19.29 -23.04 18.43
CA PHE A 190 19.99 -21.94 17.79
C PHE A 190 19.60 -21.86 16.32
N LEU A 191 19.61 -20.65 15.76
CA LEU A 191 19.29 -20.38 14.37
C LEU A 191 20.38 -20.91 13.45
N ASP A 192 19.98 -21.65 12.42
CA ASP A 192 20.82 -22.11 11.32
C ASP A 192 20.29 -21.56 9.98
N MET A 193 21.14 -21.52 8.96
CA MET A 193 20.73 -21.17 7.61
C MET A 193 20.30 -22.39 6.81
N PHE A 194 19.17 -22.26 6.13
CA PHE A 194 18.58 -23.28 5.27
C PHE A 194 18.36 -22.75 3.86
N THR A 195 18.16 -23.66 2.93
CA THR A 195 17.77 -23.35 1.54
C THR A 195 16.59 -24.20 1.12
N ILE A 196 15.80 -23.63 0.21
CA ILE A 196 14.77 -24.31 -0.58
C ILE A 196 15.01 -24.04 -2.06
N ASN A 197 14.81 -25.04 -2.90
CA ASN A 197 14.92 -24.89 -4.36
C ASN A 197 13.52 -24.79 -4.99
N LEU A 198 13.19 -23.62 -5.50
CA LEU A 198 11.88 -23.35 -6.11
C LEU A 198 11.65 -24.12 -7.43
N ALA A 199 12.73 -24.51 -8.12
CA ALA A 199 12.62 -25.26 -9.38
C ALA A 199 12.21 -26.73 -9.18
N THR A 200 12.50 -27.32 -7.99
CA THR A 200 12.14 -28.71 -7.68
C THR A 200 10.78 -28.84 -7.00
N ASN A 201 10.11 -27.70 -6.71
CA ASN A 201 8.85 -27.67 -5.96
C ASN A 201 8.93 -28.39 -4.60
N ASP A 202 10.12 -28.49 -4.02
CA ASP A 202 10.36 -29.04 -2.69
C ASP A 202 9.84 -28.06 -1.62
N SER A 203 9.21 -28.62 -0.61
CA SER A 203 8.77 -27.85 0.58
C SER A 203 9.63 -28.17 1.82
N ILE A 204 10.65 -29.02 1.68
CA ILE A 204 11.49 -29.44 2.80
C ILE A 204 12.83 -28.68 2.77
N PRO A 205 13.06 -27.74 3.71
CA PRO A 205 14.29 -27.00 3.76
C PRO A 205 15.50 -27.90 4.06
N THR A 206 16.61 -27.65 3.37
CA THR A 206 17.90 -28.29 3.59
C THR A 206 18.91 -27.30 4.16
N ALA A 207 19.77 -27.75 5.09
CA ALA A 207 20.80 -26.89 5.65
C ALA A 207 21.77 -26.41 4.56
N VAL A 208 22.18 -25.13 4.62
CA VAL A 208 23.15 -24.55 3.69
C VAL A 208 24.45 -25.36 3.72
N ALA A 209 24.90 -25.77 2.52
CA ALA A 209 26.10 -26.58 2.37
C ALA A 209 27.40 -25.79 2.63
N GLY A 210 28.32 -26.36 3.40
CA GLY A 210 29.62 -25.77 3.68
C GLY A 210 29.81 -25.42 5.17
N GLU A 211 30.51 -24.32 5.44
CA GLU A 211 30.98 -23.94 6.78
C GLU A 211 30.12 -22.89 7.48
N ILE A 212 28.95 -22.55 6.89
CA ILE A 212 28.11 -21.45 7.39
C ILE A 212 27.53 -21.80 8.77
N ASN A 213 26.87 -22.94 8.89
CA ASN A 213 26.18 -23.32 10.11
C ASN A 213 27.16 -23.82 11.19
N SER A 214 27.20 -23.15 12.31
CA SER A 214 28.04 -23.50 13.48
C SER A 214 27.20 -24.17 14.58
N ARG A 215 27.53 -23.94 15.82
CA ARG A 215 26.79 -24.36 17.01
C ARG A 215 26.05 -23.21 17.72
N TYR A 216 26.08 -22.04 17.16
CA TYR A 216 25.45 -20.80 17.66
C TYR A 216 24.53 -20.24 16.59
N HIS A 217 24.00 -19.05 16.79
CA HIS A 217 23.13 -18.41 15.77
C HIS A 217 23.92 -18.02 14.53
N GLU A 218 23.41 -18.41 13.41
CA GLU A 218 23.63 -17.80 12.11
C GLU A 218 22.39 -17.00 11.75
N GLY A 219 22.60 -15.79 11.19
CA GLY A 219 21.54 -14.82 10.94
C GLY A 219 21.32 -14.53 9.46
N PRO A 220 20.54 -13.49 9.16
CA PRO A 220 20.28 -13.08 7.80
C PRO A 220 21.55 -12.84 7.01
N MET A 221 21.43 -12.99 5.70
CA MET A 221 22.53 -12.88 4.77
C MET A 221 22.16 -12.00 3.56
N THR A 222 23.18 -11.65 2.80
CA THR A 222 23.09 -11.10 1.46
C THR A 222 24.11 -11.77 0.56
N ILE A 223 23.78 -11.96 -0.71
CA ILE A 223 24.65 -12.63 -1.70
C ILE A 223 24.94 -11.66 -2.82
N SER A 224 26.20 -11.60 -3.27
CA SER A 224 26.60 -10.82 -4.43
C SER A 224 25.85 -11.27 -5.69
N ARG A 225 25.64 -10.34 -6.62
CA ARG A 225 24.87 -10.61 -7.85
C ARG A 225 25.42 -11.78 -8.67
N ASP A 226 26.74 -12.01 -8.64
CA ASP A 226 27.40 -13.12 -9.32
C ASP A 226 27.31 -14.47 -8.56
N GLY A 227 26.69 -14.48 -7.36
CA GLY A 227 26.47 -15.65 -6.54
C GLY A 227 27.72 -16.22 -5.86
N LYS A 228 28.85 -15.47 -5.85
CA LYS A 228 30.15 -15.99 -5.37
C LYS A 228 30.51 -15.55 -3.97
N THR A 229 29.93 -14.47 -3.46
CA THR A 229 30.21 -13.91 -2.14
C THR A 229 28.93 -13.81 -1.33
N MET A 230 28.99 -14.27 -0.09
CA MET A 230 27.92 -14.12 0.91
C MET A 230 28.46 -13.29 2.08
N TYR A 231 27.68 -12.32 2.54
CA TYR A 231 27.84 -11.70 3.85
C TYR A 231 26.70 -12.18 4.75
N PHE A 232 27.00 -12.58 5.97
CA PHE A 232 26.00 -13.15 6.87
C PHE A 232 26.32 -12.84 8.33
N SER A 233 25.30 -12.74 9.15
CA SER A 233 25.43 -12.56 10.59
C SER A 233 25.72 -13.88 11.27
N ARG A 234 26.53 -13.87 12.33
CA ARG A 234 26.79 -14.99 13.23
C ARG A 234 27.14 -14.45 14.61
N ASN A 235 26.85 -15.21 15.67
CA ASN A 235 27.46 -14.94 16.96
C ASN A 235 28.98 -14.82 16.82
N ASN A 236 29.64 -14.02 17.67
CA ASN A 236 31.08 -13.91 17.68
C ASN A 236 31.72 -15.29 18.04
N TYR A 237 31.84 -16.11 17.00
CA TYR A 237 32.41 -17.45 17.00
C TYR A 237 33.20 -17.66 15.72
N TYR A 238 34.54 -17.55 15.87
CA TYR A 238 35.47 -17.62 14.76
C TYR A 238 36.64 -18.54 15.14
N HIS A 239 37.14 -19.36 14.21
CA HIS A 239 38.18 -20.35 14.43
C HIS A 239 37.96 -21.21 15.70
N LYS A 240 36.72 -21.65 15.94
CA LYS A 240 36.30 -22.45 17.10
C LYS A 240 36.42 -21.72 18.46
N THR A 241 36.65 -20.42 18.45
CA THR A 241 36.73 -19.58 19.64
C THR A 241 35.47 -18.71 19.74
N LYS A 242 34.84 -18.69 20.92
CA LYS A 242 33.71 -17.83 21.26
C LYS A 242 34.22 -16.66 22.09
N THR A 243 34.09 -15.45 21.58
CA THR A 243 34.46 -14.21 22.28
C THR A 243 33.25 -13.56 22.93
N LYS A 244 33.47 -12.94 24.08
CA LYS A 244 32.46 -12.21 24.85
C LYS A 244 33.04 -10.89 25.32
N ASP A 245 32.16 -9.90 25.51
CA ASP A 245 32.52 -8.67 26.17
C ASP A 245 32.78 -8.86 27.69
N LYS A 246 33.01 -7.74 28.39
CA LYS A 246 33.30 -7.73 29.84
C LYS A 246 32.09 -8.12 30.70
N GLU A 247 30.86 -7.89 30.19
CA GLU A 247 29.60 -8.26 30.81
C GLU A 247 29.23 -9.74 30.56
N GLY A 248 29.99 -10.42 29.70
CA GLY A 248 29.77 -11.83 29.34
C GLY A 248 28.80 -12.01 28.19
N VAL A 249 28.45 -10.95 27.47
CA VAL A 249 27.59 -10.99 26.26
C VAL A 249 28.43 -11.41 25.07
N ASN A 250 27.86 -12.24 24.21
CA ASN A 250 28.45 -12.63 22.93
C ASN A 250 27.68 -11.92 21.81
N HIS A 251 28.29 -10.91 21.25
CA HIS A 251 27.72 -10.06 20.22
C HIS A 251 27.63 -10.74 18.86
N LEU A 252 26.74 -10.25 17.97
CA LEU A 252 26.67 -10.65 16.58
C LEU A 252 27.79 -9.98 15.78
N GLN A 253 28.30 -10.68 14.78
CA GLN A 253 29.32 -10.19 13.86
C GLN A 253 28.92 -10.53 12.43
N ILE A 254 29.39 -9.78 11.44
CA ILE A 254 29.22 -10.11 10.03
C ILE A 254 30.47 -10.82 9.53
N TYR A 255 30.26 -11.94 8.85
CA TYR A 255 31.33 -12.69 8.18
C TYR A 255 31.08 -12.70 6.67
N LYS A 256 32.19 -12.82 5.92
CA LYS A 256 32.19 -13.04 4.47
C LYS A 256 32.52 -14.51 4.19
N ALA A 257 31.80 -15.11 3.24
CA ALA A 257 32.09 -16.46 2.74
C ALA A 257 32.16 -16.46 1.20
N GLU A 258 32.87 -17.44 0.63
CA GLU A 258 33.01 -17.65 -0.80
C GLU A 258 32.31 -18.95 -1.23
N TYR A 259 31.62 -18.91 -2.37
CA TYR A 259 30.99 -20.08 -2.96
C TYR A 259 31.96 -20.81 -3.86
N LEU A 260 32.41 -21.99 -3.44
CA LEU A 260 33.36 -22.81 -4.17
C LEU A 260 32.87 -24.28 -4.21
N ASN A 261 32.87 -24.87 -5.41
CA ASN A 261 32.51 -26.28 -5.62
C ASN A 261 31.16 -26.71 -5.01
N GLY A 262 30.15 -25.85 -5.05
CA GLY A 262 28.82 -26.15 -4.51
C GLY A 262 28.65 -25.90 -3.01
N GLN A 263 29.63 -25.29 -2.34
CA GLN A 263 29.65 -25.06 -0.89
C GLN A 263 30.11 -23.65 -0.55
N TRP A 264 29.58 -23.10 0.54
CA TRP A 264 30.06 -21.85 1.14
C TRP A 264 31.21 -22.13 2.10
N THR A 265 32.38 -21.61 1.76
CA THR A 265 33.64 -21.86 2.47
C THR A 265 34.46 -20.57 2.61
N ASN A 266 35.70 -20.69 3.12
CA ASN A 266 36.63 -19.58 3.24
C ASN A 266 36.04 -18.40 4.03
N ILE A 267 35.51 -18.70 5.23
CA ILE A 267 34.88 -17.69 6.09
C ILE A 267 35.93 -16.70 6.58
N GLN A 268 35.67 -15.42 6.42
CA GLN A 268 36.54 -14.31 6.80
C GLN A 268 35.84 -13.36 7.75
N ASP A 269 36.58 -12.88 8.74
CA ASP A 269 36.16 -11.81 9.64
C ASP A 269 36.27 -10.46 8.94
N LEU A 270 35.45 -9.49 9.35
CA LEU A 270 35.44 -8.14 8.75
C LEU A 270 36.10 -7.12 9.68
N PRO A 271 36.82 -6.11 9.13
CA PRO A 271 37.65 -5.21 9.93
C PRO A 271 36.87 -4.26 10.85
N PHE A 272 35.56 -4.13 10.67
CA PHE A 272 34.68 -3.30 11.50
C PHE A 272 33.87 -4.11 12.54
N ASN A 273 34.08 -5.41 12.63
CA ASN A 273 33.56 -6.23 13.71
C ASN A 273 34.22 -5.87 15.06
N ASN A 274 33.51 -6.04 16.19
CA ASN A 274 34.03 -5.68 17.50
C ASN A 274 33.44 -6.55 18.61
N ASP A 275 34.25 -6.89 19.60
CA ASP A 275 33.82 -7.74 20.72
C ASP A 275 32.82 -7.07 21.68
N ASN A 276 32.69 -5.73 21.66
CA ASN A 276 31.91 -4.95 22.63
C ASN A 276 30.55 -4.46 22.09
N TYR A 277 30.24 -4.70 20.82
CA TYR A 277 28.95 -4.35 20.19
C TYR A 277 28.65 -5.30 19.04
N SER A 278 27.38 -5.35 18.66
CA SER A 278 26.90 -6.16 17.54
C SER A 278 27.04 -5.44 16.20
N VAL A 279 27.41 -6.19 15.18
CA VAL A 279 27.33 -5.82 13.78
C VAL A 279 26.57 -6.93 13.06
N SER A 280 25.41 -6.63 12.47
CA SER A 280 24.48 -7.67 12.02
C SER A 280 23.62 -7.23 10.82
N HIS A 281 22.83 -8.14 10.29
CA HIS A 281 21.85 -7.91 9.22
C HIS A 281 22.48 -7.25 7.98
N PRO A 282 23.45 -7.89 7.31
CA PRO A 282 24.09 -7.32 6.14
C PRO A 282 23.16 -7.20 4.93
N ALA A 283 23.28 -6.11 4.18
CA ALA A 283 22.62 -5.92 2.89
C ALA A 283 23.58 -5.28 1.88
N LEU A 284 23.77 -5.94 0.74
CA LEU A 284 24.67 -5.48 -0.30
C LEU A 284 23.91 -4.60 -1.30
N SER A 285 24.52 -3.48 -1.73
CA SER A 285 23.99 -2.68 -2.83
C SER A 285 23.98 -3.49 -4.13
N PRO A 286 23.09 -3.18 -5.12
CA PRO A 286 23.00 -3.93 -6.38
C PRO A 286 24.30 -3.96 -7.19
N ASP A 287 25.12 -2.91 -7.07
CA ASP A 287 26.44 -2.81 -7.71
C ASP A 287 27.57 -3.50 -6.93
N GLY A 288 27.27 -4.02 -5.73
CA GLY A 288 28.22 -4.69 -4.87
C GLY A 288 29.27 -3.80 -4.21
N LYS A 289 29.11 -2.46 -4.27
CA LYS A 289 30.12 -1.50 -3.79
C LYS A 289 29.82 -0.89 -2.43
N THR A 290 28.66 -1.19 -1.85
CA THR A 290 28.28 -0.71 -0.52
C THR A 290 27.65 -1.84 0.27
N LEU A 291 28.12 -2.07 1.48
CA LEU A 291 27.50 -2.98 2.45
C LEU A 291 26.81 -2.14 3.52
N TYR A 292 25.50 -2.34 3.65
CA TYR A 292 24.67 -1.80 4.72
C TYR A 292 24.53 -2.82 5.84
N PHE A 293 24.41 -2.36 7.08
CA PHE A 293 24.23 -3.25 8.22
C PHE A 293 23.64 -2.52 9.43
N ALA A 294 23.16 -3.28 10.40
CA ALA A 294 22.69 -2.78 11.68
C ALA A 294 23.76 -2.94 12.75
N SER A 295 23.88 -1.97 13.66
CA SER A 295 24.83 -2.03 14.78
C SER A 295 24.38 -1.18 15.96
N ASP A 296 24.65 -1.66 17.18
CA ASP A 296 24.55 -0.93 18.45
C ASP A 296 25.89 -0.29 18.87
N MET A 297 26.78 -0.02 17.90
CA MET A 297 28.07 0.62 18.17
C MET A 297 27.89 2.00 18.82
N PRO A 298 28.79 2.38 19.74
CA PRO A 298 28.73 3.66 20.44
C PRO A 298 28.73 4.86 19.49
N GLY A 299 27.88 5.86 19.78
CA GLY A 299 27.77 7.10 19.00
C GLY A 299 26.61 7.13 18.01
N GLY A 300 25.77 6.10 17.99
CA GLY A 300 24.51 6.06 17.25
C GLY A 300 23.40 6.94 17.84
N PHE A 301 22.24 6.92 17.21
CA PHE A 301 21.05 7.67 17.61
C PHE A 301 20.17 6.89 18.58
N GLY A 302 20.14 5.55 18.48
CA GLY A 302 19.23 4.68 19.21
C GLY A 302 19.87 3.45 19.81
N LYS A 303 19.05 2.41 19.92
CA LYS A 303 19.47 1.10 20.42
C LYS A 303 20.28 0.34 19.39
N SER A 304 19.87 0.40 18.12
CA SER A 304 20.57 -0.13 16.96
C SER A 304 20.30 0.76 15.78
N ASP A 305 21.33 1.19 15.10
CA ASP A 305 21.27 2.10 13.95
C ASP A 305 21.70 1.37 12.68
N LEU A 306 21.32 1.89 11.52
CA LEU A 306 21.84 1.47 10.23
C LEU A 306 23.10 2.27 9.86
N TYR A 307 24.07 1.53 9.36
CA TYR A 307 25.36 2.01 8.89
C TYR A 307 25.64 1.54 7.46
N SER A 308 26.59 2.15 6.81
CA SER A 308 27.12 1.69 5.54
C SER A 308 28.65 1.70 5.53
N VAL A 309 29.24 0.86 4.68
CA VAL A 309 30.68 0.83 4.41
C VAL A 309 30.89 0.60 2.92
N SER A 310 31.78 1.36 2.29
CA SER A 310 32.16 1.12 0.90
C SER A 310 33.07 -0.10 0.74
N ILE A 311 32.87 -0.83 -0.36
CA ILE A 311 33.71 -1.96 -0.76
C ILE A 311 34.50 -1.53 -2.01
N HIS A 312 35.82 -1.49 -1.90
CA HIS A 312 36.70 -1.13 -2.99
C HIS A 312 36.96 -2.31 -3.94
N ASP A 313 37.35 -2.03 -5.19
CA ASP A 313 37.60 -3.05 -6.22
C ASP A 313 38.69 -4.07 -5.82
N ASN A 314 39.59 -3.71 -4.91
CA ASN A 314 40.60 -4.62 -4.33
C ASN A 314 40.06 -5.48 -3.17
N GLY A 315 38.77 -5.37 -2.82
CA GLY A 315 38.14 -6.09 -1.74
C GLY A 315 38.35 -5.49 -0.33
N SER A 316 39.03 -4.34 -0.21
CA SER A 316 39.15 -3.62 1.07
C SER A 316 37.88 -2.80 1.36
N TYR A 317 37.69 -2.44 2.63
CA TYR A 317 36.55 -1.68 3.11
C TYR A 317 36.97 -0.26 3.44
N GLY A 318 36.06 0.71 3.17
CA GLY A 318 36.22 2.10 3.57
C GLY A 318 35.89 2.33 5.05
N GLU A 319 35.61 3.58 5.40
CA GLU A 319 35.17 3.94 6.74
C GLU A 319 33.67 3.62 6.92
N VAL A 320 33.30 3.30 8.16
CA VAL A 320 31.87 3.03 8.52
C VAL A 320 31.18 4.37 8.73
N GLU A 321 30.06 4.57 8.05
CA GLU A 321 29.24 5.77 8.11
C GLU A 321 27.85 5.46 8.66
N ASN A 322 27.39 6.24 9.67
CA ASN A 322 26.01 6.19 10.15
C ASN A 322 25.07 6.84 9.14
N LEU A 323 23.93 6.22 8.83
CA LEU A 323 22.99 6.72 7.80
C LEU A 323 22.21 7.98 8.23
N GLY A 324 22.39 8.44 9.45
CA GLY A 324 21.88 9.71 9.95
C GLY A 324 20.42 9.72 10.41
N PRO A 325 19.94 10.86 10.92
CA PRO A 325 18.70 10.95 11.69
C PRO A 325 17.38 10.93 10.87
N ILE A 326 17.46 10.83 9.54
CA ILE A 326 16.28 10.61 8.71
C ILE A 326 15.91 9.12 8.74
N ILE A 327 16.91 8.23 8.80
CA ILE A 327 16.76 6.79 8.86
C ILE A 327 16.76 6.32 10.32
N ASN A 328 17.79 6.72 11.09
CA ASN A 328 18.03 6.25 12.44
C ASN A 328 17.26 7.06 13.48
N THR A 329 16.67 6.37 14.45
CA THR A 329 15.83 6.93 15.51
C THR A 329 16.39 6.57 16.90
N GLU A 330 15.63 6.82 17.96
CA GLU A 330 15.94 6.32 19.30
C GLU A 330 15.59 4.84 19.51
N GLY A 331 14.93 4.22 18.51
CA GLY A 331 14.54 2.81 18.50
C GLY A 331 15.62 1.90 17.94
N GLU A 332 15.16 0.86 17.31
CA GLU A 332 15.98 -0.13 16.60
C GLU A 332 15.72 -0.02 15.10
N GLU A 333 16.75 0.20 14.29
CA GLU A 333 16.71 0.07 12.85
C GLU A 333 17.49 -1.20 12.47
N LEU A 334 16.78 -2.15 11.86
CA LEU A 334 17.27 -3.51 11.61
C LEU A 334 16.93 -3.97 10.20
N PHE A 335 17.52 -5.08 9.76
CA PHE A 335 17.22 -5.78 8.52
C PHE A 335 17.19 -4.87 7.27
N PRO A 336 18.28 -4.13 6.99
CA PRO A 336 18.35 -3.37 5.74
C PRO A 336 18.26 -4.29 4.53
N PHE A 337 17.66 -3.78 3.45
CA PHE A 337 17.60 -4.39 2.13
C PHE A 337 17.66 -3.29 1.07
N VAL A 338 18.41 -3.50 -0.01
CA VAL A 338 18.49 -2.55 -1.13
C VAL A 338 17.95 -3.23 -2.39
N ASN A 339 16.90 -2.64 -2.98
CA ASN A 339 16.29 -3.18 -4.19
C ASN A 339 17.12 -2.85 -5.46
N ALA A 340 16.71 -3.35 -6.61
CA ALA A 340 17.41 -3.17 -7.89
C ALA A 340 17.56 -1.70 -8.31
N GLU A 341 16.64 -0.82 -7.91
CA GLU A 341 16.70 0.62 -8.16
C GLU A 341 17.58 1.38 -7.14
N GLY A 342 18.16 0.71 -6.16
CA GLY A 342 18.98 1.32 -5.12
C GLY A 342 18.19 2.00 -3.99
N ASN A 343 16.91 1.70 -3.83
CA ASN A 343 16.12 2.15 -2.68
C ASN A 343 16.38 1.24 -1.48
N LEU A 344 16.62 1.85 -0.33
CA LEU A 344 16.84 1.15 0.94
C LEU A 344 15.50 0.89 1.63
N PHE A 345 15.29 -0.34 2.07
CA PHE A 345 14.21 -0.77 2.94
C PHE A 345 14.82 -1.25 4.26
N PHE A 346 14.08 -1.13 5.34
CA PHE A 346 14.53 -1.58 6.67
C PHE A 346 13.35 -1.76 7.61
N SER A 347 13.58 -2.38 8.75
CA SER A 347 12.57 -2.53 9.81
C SER A 347 12.92 -1.65 10.99
N SER A 348 11.94 -0.96 11.57
CA SER A 348 12.15 -0.07 12.72
C SER A 348 10.99 -0.11 13.70
N ASP A 349 11.31 0.02 15.01
CA ASP A 349 10.36 0.27 16.09
C ASP A 349 10.34 1.75 16.54
N GLY A 350 11.20 2.58 15.95
CA GLY A 350 11.35 4.00 16.31
C GLY A 350 10.57 4.97 15.41
N HIS A 351 10.21 4.57 14.20
CA HIS A 351 9.33 5.33 13.31
C HIS A 351 7.85 5.05 13.61
N PRO A 352 6.92 6.01 13.36
CA PRO A 352 5.48 5.78 13.49
C PRO A 352 5.01 4.65 12.55
N GLY A 353 4.35 3.65 13.10
CA GLY A 353 3.96 2.46 12.34
C GLY A 353 2.69 1.79 12.83
N HIS A 354 2.52 0.51 12.56
CA HIS A 354 1.38 -0.31 12.96
C HIS A 354 1.70 -1.23 14.14
N GLY A 355 2.86 -1.89 14.10
CA GLY A 355 3.33 -2.84 15.12
C GLY A 355 4.42 -2.28 16.02
N LEU A 356 5.38 -3.12 16.36
CA LEU A 356 6.66 -2.73 16.93
C LEU A 356 7.68 -2.56 15.82
N LEU A 357 8.21 -3.68 15.26
CA LEU A 357 8.99 -3.61 14.04
C LEU A 357 8.04 -3.51 12.85
N ASP A 358 8.12 -2.44 12.11
CA ASP A 358 7.45 -2.22 10.83
C ASP A 358 8.48 -2.02 9.72
N VAL A 359 8.14 -2.40 8.49
CA VAL A 359 8.98 -2.18 7.31
C VAL A 359 8.76 -0.79 6.75
N PHE A 360 9.88 -0.11 6.49
CA PHE A 360 9.93 1.21 5.89
C PHE A 360 10.75 1.20 4.61
N GLY A 361 10.44 2.11 3.69
CA GLY A 361 11.20 2.37 2.48
C GLY A 361 11.70 3.80 2.42
N THR A 362 12.81 4.03 1.72
CA THR A 362 13.37 5.37 1.54
C THR A 362 12.85 6.01 0.26
N LEU A 363 12.52 7.30 0.34
CA LEU A 363 12.21 8.13 -0.80
C LEU A 363 13.38 9.06 -1.11
N LYS A 364 13.75 9.14 -2.38
CA LYS A 364 14.79 10.04 -2.89
C LYS A 364 14.16 11.06 -3.83
N ASN A 365 14.69 12.29 -3.83
CA ASN A 365 14.29 13.29 -4.82
C ASN A 365 14.95 13.02 -6.18
N ASP A 366 14.63 13.84 -7.20
CA ASP A 366 15.17 13.74 -8.57
C ASP A 366 16.71 13.82 -8.64
N LYS A 367 17.37 14.29 -7.59
CA LYS A 367 18.84 14.34 -7.46
C LYS A 367 19.43 13.13 -6.73
N GLY A 368 18.59 12.14 -6.37
CA GLY A 368 18.99 10.95 -5.63
C GLY A 368 19.26 11.19 -4.14
N VAL A 369 18.92 12.37 -3.60
CA VAL A 369 19.09 12.68 -2.18
C VAL A 369 17.89 12.13 -1.40
N LEU A 370 18.18 11.41 -0.31
CA LEU A 370 17.16 10.92 0.64
C LEU A 370 16.39 12.10 1.24
N VAL A 371 15.07 12.07 1.13
CA VAL A 371 14.21 13.14 1.64
C VAL A 371 13.23 12.65 2.71
N GLU A 372 12.82 11.39 2.67
CA GLU A 372 11.80 10.86 3.56
C GLU A 372 11.91 9.34 3.71
N VAL A 373 11.39 8.85 4.84
CA VAL A 373 11.13 7.43 5.12
C VAL A 373 9.62 7.22 5.16
N THR A 374 9.13 6.25 4.40
CA THR A 374 7.70 5.93 4.32
C THR A 374 7.41 4.52 4.84
N ASN A 375 6.31 4.36 5.57
CA ASN A 375 5.80 3.05 6.02
C ASN A 375 5.21 2.29 4.82
N LEU A 376 5.50 0.98 4.68
CA LEU A 376 4.95 0.16 3.59
C LEU A 376 3.47 -0.21 3.78
N LYS A 377 2.86 0.22 4.87
CA LYS A 377 1.43 0.09 5.15
C LYS A 377 0.97 -1.38 5.24
N SER A 378 -0.31 -1.59 5.57
CA SER A 378 -0.94 -2.91 5.50
C SER A 378 -1.14 -3.31 4.02
N PRO A 379 -0.93 -4.59 3.62
CA PRO A 379 -0.73 -5.76 4.49
C PRO A 379 0.74 -6.08 4.80
N ILE A 380 1.72 -5.35 4.28
CA ILE A 380 3.13 -5.59 4.65
C ILE A 380 3.28 -5.44 6.16
N ASN A 381 2.87 -4.30 6.71
CA ASN A 381 2.91 -4.03 8.13
C ASN A 381 1.59 -4.38 8.82
N SER A 382 1.67 -4.98 10.00
CA SER A 382 0.57 -5.41 10.87
C SER A 382 0.73 -4.80 12.27
N ASN A 383 -0.10 -5.21 13.23
CA ASN A 383 0.10 -4.84 14.63
C ASN A 383 1.15 -5.69 15.36
N ARG A 384 1.86 -6.55 14.66
CA ARG A 384 2.94 -7.42 15.15
C ARG A 384 4.30 -6.94 14.67
N ASP A 385 5.36 -7.75 14.87
CA ASP A 385 6.65 -7.49 14.24
C ASP A 385 6.60 -7.90 12.77
N ASP A 386 6.97 -6.99 11.88
CA ASP A 386 7.09 -7.19 10.45
C ASP A 386 8.50 -6.76 10.02
N PHE A 387 9.30 -7.69 9.52
CA PHE A 387 10.72 -7.43 9.32
C PHE A 387 11.33 -8.29 8.22
N SER A 388 12.63 -8.06 7.96
CA SER A 388 13.39 -8.84 6.98
C SER A 388 12.78 -8.83 5.58
N PHE A 389 12.42 -7.63 5.10
CA PHE A 389 11.86 -7.42 3.78
C PHE A 389 12.89 -7.71 2.68
N PHE A 390 12.49 -8.49 1.68
CA PHE A 390 13.24 -8.75 0.46
C PHE A 390 12.33 -8.61 -0.75
N MET A 391 12.78 -7.91 -1.78
CA MET A 391 12.06 -7.75 -3.06
C MET A 391 12.92 -8.32 -4.19
N ALA A 392 12.32 -9.14 -5.05
CA ALA A 392 12.97 -9.68 -6.23
C ALA A 392 13.36 -8.57 -7.22
N GLU A 393 14.32 -8.85 -8.13
CA GLU A 393 14.84 -7.85 -9.09
C GLU A 393 13.75 -7.25 -9.99
N ASP A 394 12.65 -7.98 -10.24
CA ASP A 394 11.53 -7.48 -11.05
C ASP A 394 10.60 -6.51 -10.30
N GLY A 395 10.79 -6.32 -8.99
CA GLY A 395 9.96 -5.47 -8.14
C GLY A 395 8.53 -5.99 -7.91
N LEU A 396 8.20 -7.20 -8.37
CA LEU A 396 6.84 -7.71 -8.41
C LEU A 396 6.54 -8.79 -7.37
N SER A 397 7.57 -9.33 -6.73
CA SER A 397 7.44 -10.35 -5.69
C SER A 397 8.53 -10.22 -4.65
N GLY A 398 8.35 -10.87 -3.51
CA GLY A 398 9.35 -10.88 -2.46
C GLY A 398 8.90 -11.64 -1.23
N TYR A 399 9.62 -11.40 -0.14
CA TYR A 399 9.41 -12.06 1.14
C TYR A 399 9.43 -11.04 2.28
N ILE A 400 8.71 -11.37 3.33
CA ILE A 400 8.73 -10.66 4.61
C ILE A 400 8.61 -11.69 5.73
N ALA A 401 9.21 -11.44 6.86
CA ALA A 401 8.99 -12.22 8.06
C ALA A 401 8.02 -11.48 9.00
N SER A 402 7.15 -12.25 9.67
CA SER A 402 6.20 -11.69 10.63
C SER A 402 5.73 -12.73 11.64
N ASN A 403 5.47 -12.29 12.87
CA ASN A 403 4.82 -13.11 13.90
C ASN A 403 3.31 -12.80 14.03
N ARG A 404 2.65 -12.43 12.91
CA ARG A 404 1.24 -12.01 12.85
C ARG A 404 0.23 -13.11 13.10
N LYS A 405 0.61 -14.38 13.02
CA LYS A 405 -0.23 -15.51 13.39
C LYS A 405 -0.10 -15.83 14.88
N ASP A 406 -1.10 -16.56 15.41
CA ASP A 406 -1.25 -16.89 16.83
C ASP A 406 -0.16 -17.82 17.41
N LYS A 407 0.92 -18.06 16.71
CA LYS A 407 2.08 -18.78 17.20
C LYS A 407 2.96 -17.81 18.00
N ILE A 408 2.74 -17.79 19.30
CA ILE A 408 3.46 -16.94 20.25
C ILE A 408 4.97 -17.13 20.09
N GLY A 409 5.67 -16.04 19.74
CA GLY A 409 7.13 -16.00 19.67
C GLY A 409 7.77 -16.73 18.49
N ASN A 410 7.00 -17.20 17.51
CA ASN A 410 7.50 -17.75 16.26
C ASN A 410 7.25 -16.78 15.11
N ASP A 411 8.28 -16.59 14.30
CA ASP A 411 8.21 -15.81 13.08
C ASP A 411 7.96 -16.74 11.90
N ASP A 412 7.10 -16.34 10.97
CA ASP A 412 6.84 -17.05 9.72
C ASP A 412 7.21 -16.17 8.53
N ILE A 413 7.68 -16.78 7.46
CA ILE A 413 7.95 -16.11 6.17
C ILE A 413 6.66 -16.03 5.38
N TYR A 414 6.36 -14.84 4.85
CA TYR A 414 5.27 -14.57 3.91
C TYR A 414 5.86 -14.19 2.57
N GLU A 415 5.30 -14.74 1.52
CA GLU A 415 5.51 -14.30 0.14
C GLU A 415 4.60 -13.11 -0.14
N PHE A 416 5.09 -12.09 -0.83
CA PHE A 416 4.23 -11.04 -1.33
C PHE A 416 4.28 -10.92 -2.84
N GLU A 417 3.15 -10.52 -3.42
CA GLU A 417 3.01 -10.07 -4.80
C GLU A 417 2.75 -8.57 -4.79
N THR A 418 3.52 -7.82 -5.59
CA THR A 418 3.29 -6.39 -5.81
C THR A 418 2.25 -6.22 -6.90
N ILE A 419 1.16 -5.55 -6.58
CA ILE A 419 0.06 -5.26 -7.48
C ILE A 419 0.22 -3.82 -7.96
N LEU A 420 0.68 -3.66 -9.19
CA LEU A 420 0.90 -2.34 -9.77
C LEU A 420 -0.42 -1.59 -9.98
N PRO A 421 -0.42 -0.24 -9.90
CA PRO A 421 -1.57 0.58 -10.24
C PRO A 421 -2.12 0.24 -11.62
N LEU A 422 -3.42 0.37 -11.81
CA LEU A 422 -4.09 0.13 -13.07
C LEU A 422 -4.56 1.46 -13.67
N LEU A 423 -4.08 1.77 -14.89
CA LEU A 423 -4.48 2.95 -15.63
C LEU A 423 -5.70 2.62 -16.51
N LEU A 424 -6.88 3.12 -16.14
CA LEU A 424 -8.04 3.17 -17.02
C LEU A 424 -7.78 4.20 -18.11
N LYS A 425 -7.94 3.82 -19.37
CA LYS A 425 -7.86 4.73 -20.51
C LYS A 425 -8.87 4.35 -21.59
N GLY A 426 -9.22 5.29 -22.45
CA GLY A 426 -10.12 5.02 -23.56
C GLY A 426 -10.38 6.24 -24.42
N ILE A 427 -11.16 6.02 -25.46
CA ILE A 427 -11.59 7.06 -26.39
C ILE A 427 -13.12 7.07 -26.44
N VAL A 428 -13.70 8.27 -26.39
CA VAL A 428 -15.13 8.50 -26.62
C VAL A 428 -15.31 8.89 -28.08
N THR A 429 -16.14 8.15 -28.81
CA THR A 429 -16.37 8.36 -30.24
C THR A 429 -17.85 8.43 -30.56
N ASP A 430 -18.18 9.10 -31.64
CA ASP A 430 -19.51 9.08 -32.26
C ASP A 430 -19.80 7.66 -32.80
N SER A 431 -20.96 7.11 -32.48
CA SER A 431 -21.35 5.75 -32.88
C SER A 431 -21.60 5.59 -34.38
N ILE A 432 -21.90 6.70 -35.10
CA ILE A 432 -22.28 6.71 -36.49
C ILE A 432 -21.05 6.89 -37.40
N ASN A 433 -20.25 7.92 -37.14
CA ASN A 433 -19.14 8.28 -38.02
C ASN A 433 -17.77 7.91 -37.47
N GLY A 434 -17.68 7.47 -36.19
CA GLY A 434 -16.45 7.08 -35.54
C GLY A 434 -15.54 8.24 -35.11
N ASN A 435 -15.94 9.47 -35.31
CA ASN A 435 -15.15 10.64 -34.96
C ASN A 435 -14.98 10.76 -33.42
N PRO A 436 -13.81 11.20 -32.93
CA PRO A 436 -13.61 11.45 -31.52
C PRO A 436 -14.48 12.58 -31.01
N ILE A 437 -14.97 12.44 -29.77
CA ILE A 437 -15.81 13.45 -29.13
C ILE A 437 -14.98 14.16 -28.05
N ALA A 438 -14.64 15.40 -28.33
CA ALA A 438 -13.98 16.30 -27.38
C ALA A 438 -14.99 16.83 -26.34
N ASN A 439 -14.47 17.14 -25.14
CA ASN A 439 -15.24 17.71 -24.02
C ASN A 439 -16.43 16.85 -23.55
N ALA A 440 -16.44 15.55 -23.86
CA ALA A 440 -17.37 14.63 -23.22
C ALA A 440 -17.08 14.53 -21.73
N LYS A 441 -18.10 14.70 -20.91
CA LYS A 441 -17.98 14.54 -19.44
C LYS A 441 -18.14 13.08 -19.09
N LEU A 442 -17.24 12.59 -18.23
CA LEU A 442 -17.20 11.21 -17.75
C LEU A 442 -17.24 11.24 -16.22
N VAL A 443 -18.21 10.54 -15.64
CA VAL A 443 -18.30 10.35 -14.19
C VAL A 443 -17.96 8.90 -13.88
N LEU A 444 -16.84 8.69 -13.19
CA LEU A 444 -16.38 7.37 -12.75
C LEU A 444 -16.79 7.15 -11.29
N THR A 445 -17.51 6.06 -11.04
CA THR A 445 -17.90 5.64 -9.69
C THR A 445 -17.61 4.15 -9.47
N LYS A 446 -17.55 3.71 -8.21
CA LYS A 446 -17.66 2.29 -7.88
C LYS A 446 -19.08 1.79 -8.20
N GLN A 447 -19.27 0.47 -8.22
CA GLN A 447 -20.58 -0.14 -8.48
C GLN A 447 -21.66 0.33 -7.48
N ASP A 448 -21.28 0.59 -6.24
CA ASP A 448 -22.18 1.09 -5.18
C ASP A 448 -22.52 2.59 -5.29
N GLY A 449 -22.00 3.27 -6.32
CA GLY A 449 -22.19 4.69 -6.54
C GLY A 449 -21.16 5.60 -5.86
N THR A 450 -20.19 5.06 -5.13
CA THR A 450 -19.13 5.87 -4.51
C THR A 450 -18.34 6.62 -5.58
N PRO A 451 -18.26 7.97 -5.54
CA PRO A 451 -17.54 8.78 -6.52
C PRO A 451 -16.04 8.49 -6.51
N ILE A 452 -15.42 8.46 -7.69
CA ILE A 452 -13.97 8.31 -7.86
C ILE A 452 -13.38 9.53 -8.57
N ALA A 453 -13.90 9.87 -9.75
CA ALA A 453 -13.41 10.99 -10.53
C ALA A 453 -14.44 11.54 -11.52
N ASP A 454 -14.34 12.84 -11.77
CA ASP A 454 -14.96 13.53 -12.89
C ASP A 454 -13.87 13.81 -13.93
N LEU A 455 -14.07 13.30 -15.14
CA LEU A 455 -13.12 13.40 -16.23
C LEU A 455 -13.73 14.15 -17.42
N THR A 456 -12.88 14.65 -18.29
CA THR A 456 -13.30 15.29 -19.56
C THR A 456 -12.39 14.81 -20.66
N THR A 457 -12.94 14.46 -21.83
CA THR A 457 -12.15 14.04 -22.98
C THR A 457 -11.41 15.21 -23.61
N ASP A 458 -10.18 14.94 -24.11
CA ASP A 458 -9.40 15.89 -24.89
C ASP A 458 -9.92 16.05 -26.33
N VAL A 459 -9.19 16.79 -27.17
CA VAL A 459 -9.54 17.03 -28.59
C VAL A 459 -9.58 15.76 -29.43
N ASN A 460 -8.92 14.70 -29.00
CA ASN A 460 -8.92 13.39 -29.65
C ASN A 460 -9.92 12.41 -29.02
N GLY A 461 -10.80 12.90 -28.14
CA GLY A 461 -11.77 12.07 -27.41
C GLY A 461 -11.15 11.19 -26.34
N TYR A 462 -9.86 11.36 -26.00
CA TYR A 462 -9.12 10.52 -25.07
C TYR A 462 -9.35 10.91 -23.62
N TYR A 463 -9.37 9.92 -22.73
CA TYR A 463 -9.42 10.09 -21.29
C TYR A 463 -8.56 9.04 -20.60
N GLN A 464 -8.08 9.33 -19.39
CA GLN A 464 -7.36 8.40 -18.52
C GLN A 464 -7.53 8.73 -17.05
N HIS A 465 -7.47 7.69 -16.20
CA HIS A 465 -7.47 7.83 -14.74
C HIS A 465 -6.89 6.59 -14.07
N SER A 466 -6.18 6.75 -12.95
CA SER A 466 -5.72 5.60 -12.14
C SER A 466 -6.87 5.01 -11.35
N ILE A 467 -7.04 3.68 -11.41
CA ILE A 467 -8.09 2.94 -10.72
C ILE A 467 -7.50 1.81 -9.87
N GLN A 468 -8.26 1.39 -8.87
CA GLN A 468 -7.93 0.21 -8.06
C GLN A 468 -8.25 -1.07 -8.82
N ARG A 469 -7.57 -2.15 -8.47
CA ARG A 469 -7.86 -3.51 -8.95
C ARG A 469 -8.97 -4.16 -8.13
N GLU A 470 -9.51 -5.27 -8.64
CA GLU A 470 -10.53 -6.09 -7.96
C GLU A 470 -11.79 -5.31 -7.58
N GLN A 471 -12.21 -4.40 -8.47
CA GLN A 471 -13.38 -3.56 -8.29
C GLN A 471 -14.31 -3.59 -9.52
N TYR A 472 -15.59 -3.37 -9.28
CA TYR A 472 -16.59 -3.08 -10.31
C TYR A 472 -16.83 -1.58 -10.39
N TYR A 473 -16.93 -1.09 -11.62
CA TYR A 473 -17.01 0.34 -11.94
C TYR A 473 -18.17 0.67 -12.84
N ASN A 474 -18.73 1.87 -12.64
CA ASN A 474 -19.65 2.53 -13.53
C ASN A 474 -18.94 3.74 -14.15
N LEU A 475 -19.05 3.89 -15.47
CA LEU A 475 -18.53 5.03 -16.21
C LEU A 475 -19.68 5.64 -17.02
N ALA A 476 -20.23 6.74 -16.52
CA ALA A 476 -21.29 7.50 -17.18
C ALA A 476 -20.66 8.56 -18.08
N ALA A 477 -20.98 8.53 -19.36
CA ALA A 477 -20.51 9.49 -20.35
C ALA A 477 -21.68 10.36 -20.82
N SER A 478 -21.48 11.67 -20.90
CA SER A 478 -22.48 12.66 -21.36
C SER A 478 -21.86 13.74 -22.23
N HIS A 479 -22.63 14.24 -23.20
CA HIS A 479 -22.26 15.36 -24.01
C HIS A 479 -23.54 16.00 -24.62
N PRO A 480 -23.68 17.35 -24.74
CA PRO A 480 -24.90 17.99 -25.16
C PRO A 480 -25.48 17.53 -26.52
N LYS A 481 -24.61 17.08 -27.43
CA LYS A 481 -24.97 16.60 -28.78
C LYS A 481 -25.26 15.10 -28.85
N TYR A 482 -25.14 14.37 -27.74
CA TYR A 482 -25.23 12.91 -27.70
C TYR A 482 -26.15 12.46 -26.57
N GLN A 483 -26.67 11.25 -26.70
CA GLN A 483 -27.39 10.57 -25.63
C GLN A 483 -26.42 10.11 -24.56
N ASP A 484 -26.80 10.27 -23.31
CA ASP A 484 -26.01 9.78 -22.17
C ASP A 484 -25.88 8.28 -22.23
N ARG A 485 -24.67 7.78 -21.85
CA ARG A 485 -24.37 6.35 -21.81
C ARG A 485 -23.70 5.94 -20.52
N LEU A 486 -24.22 4.89 -19.91
CA LEU A 486 -23.59 4.20 -18.79
C LEU A 486 -22.87 2.95 -19.32
N THR A 487 -21.58 2.84 -19.02
CA THR A 487 -20.74 1.68 -19.32
C THR A 487 -20.32 1.03 -18.01
N LEU A 488 -20.59 -0.28 -17.85
CA LEU A 488 -20.17 -1.08 -16.72
C LEU A 488 -18.91 -1.85 -17.12
N PHE A 489 -17.92 -1.84 -16.25
CA PHE A 489 -16.70 -2.63 -16.43
C PHE A 489 -16.14 -3.05 -15.07
N ASN A 490 -15.14 -3.91 -15.06
CA ASN A 490 -14.47 -4.33 -13.82
C ASN A 490 -12.96 -4.51 -14.04
N SER A 491 -12.23 -4.50 -12.95
CA SER A 491 -10.79 -4.76 -12.88
C SER A 491 -10.48 -6.06 -12.11
N MET A 492 -11.42 -6.99 -12.07
CA MET A 492 -11.26 -8.28 -11.42
C MET A 492 -10.14 -9.08 -12.11
N ASP A 493 -9.98 -10.12 -12.40
CA ASP A 493 -9.03 -11.05 -13.02
C ASP A 493 -7.96 -10.43 -13.96
N ILE A 494 -7.59 -9.15 -13.75
CA ILE A 494 -6.53 -8.49 -14.53
C ILE A 494 -5.17 -8.88 -13.94
N PRO A 495 -4.25 -9.49 -14.73
CA PRO A 495 -2.92 -9.87 -14.26
C PRO A 495 -2.18 -8.70 -13.61
N SER A 496 -1.49 -8.93 -12.48
CA SER A 496 -0.76 -7.90 -11.72
C SER A 496 0.25 -7.12 -12.56
N LYS A 497 0.83 -7.74 -13.57
CA LYS A 497 1.78 -7.13 -14.52
C LYS A 497 1.13 -6.24 -15.58
N GLN A 498 -0.17 -6.37 -15.83
CA GLN A 498 -0.90 -5.52 -16.78
C GLN A 498 -1.19 -4.18 -16.11
N THR A 499 -0.67 -3.10 -16.63
CA THR A 499 -0.78 -1.75 -16.04
C THR A 499 -1.89 -0.90 -16.67
N GLU A 500 -2.56 -1.39 -17.71
CA GLU A 500 -3.56 -0.62 -18.46
C GLU A 500 -4.85 -1.41 -18.68
N LEU A 501 -5.98 -0.73 -18.55
CA LEU A 501 -7.32 -1.19 -18.89
C LEU A 501 -7.95 -0.24 -19.89
N VAL A 502 -8.30 -0.73 -21.09
CA VAL A 502 -8.89 0.10 -22.15
C VAL A 502 -10.40 -0.07 -22.19
N VAL A 503 -11.14 1.03 -22.00
CA VAL A 503 -12.60 1.07 -22.10
C VAL A 503 -12.99 2.19 -23.07
N ASN A 504 -13.35 1.82 -24.30
CA ASN A 504 -13.81 2.76 -25.31
C ASN A 504 -15.32 2.92 -25.24
N ILE A 505 -15.81 4.15 -25.43
CA ILE A 505 -17.23 4.50 -25.34
C ILE A 505 -17.70 5.05 -26.70
N LYS A 506 -18.84 4.56 -27.17
CA LYS A 506 -19.51 5.09 -28.35
C LYS A 506 -20.79 5.79 -27.91
N LEU A 507 -20.93 7.10 -28.18
CA LEU A 507 -22.13 7.86 -27.90
C LEU A 507 -23.01 7.98 -29.16
N VAL A 508 -24.32 7.87 -28.97
CA VAL A 508 -25.29 8.00 -30.04
C VAL A 508 -25.69 9.48 -30.18
N PRO A 509 -25.58 10.10 -31.37
CA PRO A 509 -26.04 11.47 -31.55
C PRO A 509 -27.51 11.64 -31.21
N VAL A 510 -27.89 12.80 -30.70
CA VAL A 510 -29.31 13.16 -30.53
C VAL A 510 -29.97 13.37 -31.89
N LEU A 511 -31.26 13.03 -32.04
CA LEU A 511 -32.03 13.25 -33.28
C LEU A 511 -32.61 14.66 -33.36
N ASP A 512 -31.82 15.65 -32.96
CA ASP A 512 -32.19 17.07 -32.99
C ASP A 512 -31.15 17.87 -33.78
N LEU A 513 -31.52 18.30 -34.96
CA LEU A 513 -30.64 19.05 -35.86
C LEU A 513 -30.21 20.40 -35.27
N LYS A 514 -31.09 21.05 -34.49
CA LYS A 514 -30.75 22.30 -33.80
C LYS A 514 -29.60 22.11 -32.84
N VAL A 515 -29.61 21.02 -32.08
CA VAL A 515 -28.55 20.66 -31.13
C VAL A 515 -27.27 20.24 -31.86
N LEU A 516 -27.39 19.36 -32.86
CA LEU A 516 -26.22 18.82 -33.58
C LEU A 516 -25.42 19.91 -34.29
N ALA A 517 -26.11 20.85 -35.00
CA ALA A 517 -25.48 21.91 -35.79
C ALA A 517 -25.36 23.26 -35.06
N ASP A 518 -25.72 23.35 -33.78
CA ASP A 518 -25.82 24.63 -33.05
C ASP A 518 -26.60 25.68 -33.83
N LEU A 519 -27.81 25.33 -34.22
CA LEU A 519 -28.65 26.19 -35.08
C LEU A 519 -29.42 27.21 -34.28
N ASN A 520 -29.40 28.45 -34.75
CA ASN A 520 -30.42 29.41 -34.44
C ASN A 520 -31.65 29.13 -35.32
N THR A 521 -32.84 29.53 -34.85
CA THR A 521 -34.07 29.36 -35.62
C THR A 521 -34.01 30.18 -36.93
N ILE A 522 -34.35 29.54 -38.03
CA ILE A 522 -34.40 30.18 -39.35
C ILE A 522 -35.73 30.91 -39.48
N TYR A 523 -35.65 32.23 -39.59
CA TYR A 523 -36.82 33.12 -39.69
C TYR A 523 -36.95 33.71 -41.07
N PHE A 524 -38.19 34.06 -41.43
CA PHE A 524 -38.58 34.86 -42.64
C PHE A 524 -39.14 36.20 -42.28
N ASP A 525 -38.95 37.14 -43.18
CA ASP A 525 -39.64 38.44 -43.09
C ASP A 525 -41.15 38.29 -43.30
N PHE A 526 -41.92 39.28 -42.83
CA PHE A 526 -43.36 39.32 -43.04
C PHE A 526 -43.66 39.28 -44.52
N ASP A 527 -44.57 38.43 -44.92
CA ASP A 527 -45.04 38.28 -46.32
C ASP A 527 -43.90 37.99 -47.33
N ARG A 528 -42.82 37.32 -46.87
CA ARG A 528 -41.65 36.92 -47.68
C ARG A 528 -41.32 35.45 -47.51
N TYR A 529 -40.73 34.85 -48.56
CA TYR A 529 -40.16 33.49 -48.57
C TYR A 529 -38.68 33.48 -48.98
N ASN A 530 -38.09 34.67 -49.27
CA ASN A 530 -36.63 34.74 -49.55
C ASN A 530 -35.79 34.39 -48.32
N ILE A 531 -34.71 33.64 -48.54
CA ILE A 531 -33.76 33.35 -47.51
C ILE A 531 -33.02 34.61 -47.06
N ARG A 532 -33.09 34.92 -45.78
CA ARG A 532 -32.44 36.09 -45.19
C ARG A 532 -30.91 35.78 -45.01
N PRO A 533 -30.05 36.83 -44.95
CA PRO A 533 -28.60 36.61 -44.74
C PRO A 533 -28.24 35.90 -43.43
N ASP A 534 -28.99 36.09 -42.35
CA ASP A 534 -28.84 35.36 -41.10
C ASP A 534 -29.28 33.90 -41.24
N ALA A 535 -30.40 33.63 -41.87
CA ALA A 535 -30.91 32.30 -42.21
C ALA A 535 -29.91 31.54 -43.09
N ALA A 536 -29.29 32.19 -44.07
CA ALA A 536 -28.28 31.60 -44.94
C ALA A 536 -27.08 31.03 -44.16
N LYS A 537 -26.62 31.73 -43.11
CA LYS A 537 -25.53 31.23 -42.24
C LYS A 537 -25.92 29.96 -41.52
N GLU A 538 -27.12 29.87 -41.01
CA GLU A 538 -27.61 28.67 -40.32
C GLU A 538 -27.80 27.51 -41.29
N LEU A 539 -28.30 27.76 -42.51
CA LEU A 539 -28.41 26.74 -43.56
C LEU A 539 -27.05 26.18 -43.98
N HIS A 540 -25.99 26.99 -43.99
CA HIS A 540 -24.63 26.50 -44.23
C HIS A 540 -24.15 25.53 -43.17
N LYS A 541 -24.49 25.72 -41.87
CA LYS A 541 -24.19 24.75 -40.82
C LYS A 541 -24.87 23.41 -41.07
N ILE A 542 -26.11 23.41 -41.60
CA ILE A 542 -26.80 22.16 -41.97
C ILE A 542 -26.08 21.48 -43.13
N ILE A 543 -25.70 22.25 -44.16
CA ILE A 543 -24.96 21.71 -45.31
C ILE A 543 -23.66 21.06 -44.86
N ASP A 544 -22.86 21.75 -43.99
CA ASP A 544 -21.63 21.24 -43.45
C ASP A 544 -21.85 19.95 -42.63
N LEU A 545 -22.86 19.96 -41.74
CA LEU A 545 -23.18 18.78 -40.91
C LEU A 545 -23.55 17.57 -41.79
N LEU A 546 -24.42 17.75 -42.81
CA LEU A 546 -24.88 16.66 -43.68
C LEU A 546 -23.85 16.25 -44.74
N THR A 547 -22.89 17.10 -45.05
CA THR A 547 -21.85 16.79 -46.04
C THR A 547 -20.62 16.14 -45.38
N ASN A 548 -20.17 16.70 -44.24
CA ASN A 548 -18.88 16.37 -43.66
C ASN A 548 -18.96 15.47 -42.43
N GLN A 549 -20.02 15.60 -41.62
CA GLN A 549 -20.11 14.84 -40.35
C GLN A 549 -21.04 13.62 -40.46
N TYR A 550 -22.21 13.77 -41.07
CA TYR A 550 -23.21 12.70 -41.24
C TYR A 550 -23.64 12.57 -42.72
N PRO A 551 -22.76 12.06 -43.60
CA PRO A 551 -23.02 12.04 -45.04
C PRO A 551 -24.20 11.14 -45.47
N ASN A 552 -24.75 10.32 -44.59
CA ASN A 552 -25.95 9.50 -44.83
C ASN A 552 -27.23 10.04 -44.17
N MET A 553 -27.12 11.06 -43.35
CA MET A 553 -28.27 11.66 -42.67
C MET A 553 -29.27 12.20 -43.67
N THR A 554 -30.55 11.94 -43.45
CA THR A 554 -31.67 12.53 -44.20
C THR A 554 -32.55 13.36 -43.28
N ILE A 555 -33.06 14.47 -43.85
CA ILE A 555 -33.85 15.43 -43.09
C ILE A 555 -35.17 15.75 -43.81
N LYS A 556 -36.09 16.28 -43.04
CA LYS A 556 -37.33 16.93 -43.52
C LYS A 556 -37.26 18.41 -43.18
N VAL A 557 -37.71 19.26 -44.12
CA VAL A 557 -37.85 20.71 -43.94
C VAL A 557 -39.33 21.03 -43.69
N GLU A 558 -39.62 21.77 -42.62
CA GLU A 558 -40.99 22.13 -42.20
C GLU A 558 -41.08 23.64 -41.97
N SER A 559 -41.83 24.34 -42.82
CA SER A 559 -41.95 25.81 -42.74
C SER A 559 -43.32 26.25 -42.26
N HIS A 560 -43.34 27.38 -41.59
CA HIS A 560 -44.54 27.94 -40.93
C HIS A 560 -44.74 29.43 -41.22
N THR A 561 -45.97 29.91 -40.99
CA THR A 561 -46.30 31.31 -40.99
C THR A 561 -46.80 31.76 -39.63
N ASP A 562 -46.93 33.09 -39.46
CA ASP A 562 -47.78 33.64 -38.40
C ASP A 562 -49.25 33.56 -38.83
N SER A 563 -50.19 33.96 -37.96
CA SER A 563 -51.64 33.88 -38.18
C SER A 563 -52.22 35.04 -38.97
N ARG A 564 -51.40 35.98 -39.46
CA ARG A 564 -51.89 37.13 -40.23
C ARG A 564 -52.12 36.75 -41.70
N GLY A 565 -53.37 36.89 -42.18
CA GLY A 565 -53.78 36.51 -43.52
C GLY A 565 -54.85 35.42 -43.50
N SER A 566 -55.22 34.92 -44.68
CA SER A 566 -56.16 33.79 -44.74
C SER A 566 -55.38 32.47 -44.62
N LYS A 567 -55.97 31.44 -44.03
CA LYS A 567 -55.34 30.10 -43.87
C LYS A 567 -54.82 29.57 -45.21
N SER A 568 -55.61 29.68 -46.29
CA SER A 568 -55.20 29.25 -47.63
C SER A 568 -53.99 30.03 -48.18
N TYR A 569 -53.86 31.30 -47.80
CA TYR A 569 -52.69 32.11 -48.12
C TYR A 569 -51.48 31.67 -47.33
N ASN A 570 -51.63 31.48 -46.03
CA ASN A 570 -50.59 31.04 -45.13
C ASN A 570 -50.10 29.63 -45.48
N ASP A 571 -50.96 28.71 -45.89
CA ASP A 571 -50.61 27.40 -46.42
C ASP A 571 -49.65 27.50 -47.63
N ARG A 572 -50.03 28.36 -48.65
CA ARG A 572 -49.17 28.59 -49.83
C ARG A 572 -47.83 29.24 -49.46
N LEU A 573 -47.85 30.30 -48.64
CA LEU A 573 -46.62 30.98 -48.21
C LEU A 573 -45.68 30.09 -47.46
N SER A 574 -46.17 29.19 -46.62
CA SER A 574 -45.35 28.21 -45.93
C SER A 574 -44.72 27.18 -46.87
N ILE A 575 -45.44 26.73 -47.92
CA ILE A 575 -44.89 25.86 -48.96
C ILE A 575 -43.80 26.60 -49.74
N ASP A 576 -43.97 27.85 -50.10
CA ASP A 576 -42.98 28.66 -50.82
C ASP A 576 -41.73 28.87 -49.97
N ARG A 577 -41.83 29.00 -48.61
CA ARG A 577 -40.71 29.04 -47.66
C ARG A 577 -39.98 27.72 -47.60
N ALA A 578 -40.72 26.60 -47.53
CA ALA A 578 -40.14 25.27 -47.53
C ALA A 578 -39.35 24.99 -48.81
N ASN A 579 -39.93 25.38 -49.97
CA ASN A 579 -39.28 25.27 -51.27
C ASN A 579 -38.04 26.16 -51.37
N SER A 580 -38.08 27.40 -50.93
CA SER A 580 -36.91 28.29 -50.93
C SER A 580 -35.81 27.79 -50.06
N THR A 581 -36.13 27.18 -48.88
CA THR A 581 -35.15 26.54 -48.00
C THR A 581 -34.54 25.31 -48.66
N TYR A 582 -35.36 24.44 -49.27
CA TYR A 582 -34.90 23.28 -50.01
C TYR A 582 -33.98 23.66 -51.17
N GLU A 583 -34.41 24.58 -52.05
CA GLU A 583 -33.64 25.07 -53.21
C GLU A 583 -32.30 25.68 -52.75
N TYR A 584 -32.29 26.43 -51.64
CA TYR A 584 -31.06 26.97 -51.07
C TYR A 584 -30.09 25.87 -50.64
N LEU A 585 -30.56 24.83 -49.93
CA LEU A 585 -29.73 23.72 -49.50
C LEU A 585 -29.13 22.97 -50.71
N ILE A 586 -29.96 22.69 -51.75
CA ILE A 586 -29.49 21.96 -52.94
C ILE A 586 -28.50 22.79 -53.77
N SER A 587 -28.79 24.07 -54.00
CA SER A 587 -27.94 24.96 -54.81
C SER A 587 -26.58 25.25 -54.13
N ASN A 588 -26.49 25.06 -52.82
CA ASN A 588 -25.27 25.23 -52.04
C ASN A 588 -24.57 23.90 -51.70
N GLY A 589 -24.89 22.79 -52.38
CA GLY A 589 -24.08 21.56 -52.38
C GLY A 589 -24.71 20.36 -51.71
N LEU A 590 -25.90 20.46 -51.13
CA LEU A 590 -26.59 19.30 -50.58
C LEU A 590 -27.26 18.50 -51.70
N THR A 591 -27.16 17.17 -51.70
CA THR A 591 -27.83 16.33 -52.70
C THR A 591 -29.33 16.18 -52.38
N LYS A 592 -30.17 15.99 -53.43
CA LYS A 592 -31.64 15.92 -53.30
C LYS A 592 -32.10 14.80 -52.38
N GLU A 593 -31.38 13.71 -52.35
CA GLU A 593 -31.69 12.53 -51.55
C GLU A 593 -31.56 12.78 -50.04
N ARG A 594 -30.91 13.88 -49.66
CA ARG A 594 -30.76 14.28 -48.26
C ARG A 594 -31.96 14.95 -47.65
N VAL A 595 -32.80 15.60 -48.51
CA VAL A 595 -34.03 16.25 -48.07
C VAL A 595 -35.20 15.46 -48.63
N ILE A 596 -35.73 14.54 -47.82
CA ILE A 596 -36.78 13.61 -48.26
C ILE A 596 -38.18 14.23 -48.38
N ALA A 597 -38.41 15.35 -47.72
CA ALA A 597 -39.64 16.13 -47.81
C ALA A 597 -39.37 17.58 -47.40
N HIS A 598 -40.13 18.50 -48.00
CA HIS A 598 -40.15 19.93 -47.67
C HIS A 598 -41.61 20.45 -47.71
N ASP A 599 -42.21 20.53 -46.50
CA ASP A 599 -43.61 20.77 -46.31
C ASP A 599 -43.88 22.14 -45.68
N GLY A 600 -44.92 22.78 -46.11
CA GLY A 600 -45.46 23.97 -45.46
C GLY A 600 -46.71 23.66 -44.62
N TYR A 601 -46.73 24.17 -43.41
CA TYR A 601 -47.81 23.94 -42.43
C TYR A 601 -48.62 25.20 -42.12
N GLY A 602 -48.49 26.28 -42.90
CA GLY A 602 -49.20 27.49 -42.63
C GLY A 602 -49.12 27.99 -41.21
N GLU A 603 -50.21 28.39 -40.63
CA GLU A 603 -50.38 28.81 -39.24
C GLU A 603 -50.84 27.68 -38.31
N HIS A 604 -50.87 26.42 -38.81
CA HIS A 604 -51.42 25.28 -38.04
C HIS A 604 -50.55 24.82 -36.85
N ARG A 605 -49.30 25.29 -36.80
CA ARG A 605 -48.33 24.92 -35.76
C ARG A 605 -47.63 26.14 -35.17
N LEU A 606 -48.42 27.03 -34.55
CA LEU A 606 -47.87 28.19 -33.83
C LEU A 606 -47.08 27.78 -32.61
N THR A 607 -46.01 28.51 -32.30
CA THR A 607 -45.16 28.29 -31.12
C THR A 607 -45.65 29.02 -29.88
N ASN A 608 -46.61 29.93 -30.05
CA ASN A 608 -47.15 30.78 -28.99
C ASN A 608 -48.68 30.96 -29.19
N GLY A 609 -49.35 31.75 -28.34
CA GLY A 609 -50.79 31.97 -28.35
C GLY A 609 -51.30 32.95 -29.43
N CYS A 610 -50.47 33.35 -30.41
CA CYS A 610 -50.81 34.36 -31.42
C CYS A 610 -51.64 33.78 -32.58
N SER A 611 -52.79 33.20 -32.27
CA SER A 611 -53.74 32.67 -33.23
C SER A 611 -54.64 33.76 -33.81
N ASP A 612 -55.49 33.44 -34.82
CA ASP A 612 -56.47 34.32 -35.42
C ASP A 612 -57.33 35.06 -34.39
N GLY A 613 -57.41 36.39 -34.52
CA GLY A 613 -58.18 37.23 -33.61
C GLY A 613 -57.47 37.58 -32.29
N VAL A 614 -56.29 37.06 -32.02
CA VAL A 614 -55.46 37.42 -30.87
C VAL A 614 -54.52 38.57 -31.27
N HIS A 615 -54.50 39.63 -30.48
CA HIS A 615 -53.52 40.71 -30.66
C HIS A 615 -52.18 40.31 -30.09
N CYS A 616 -51.14 40.29 -30.93
CA CYS A 616 -49.75 40.02 -30.54
C CYS A 616 -48.82 41.10 -31.12
N GLU A 617 -47.70 41.31 -30.48
CA GLU A 617 -46.65 42.19 -30.95
C GLU A 617 -45.83 41.54 -32.08
N GLU A 618 -45.14 42.35 -32.91
CA GLU A 618 -44.36 41.86 -34.05
C GLU A 618 -43.29 40.78 -33.66
N PRO A 619 -42.61 40.91 -32.54
CA PRO A 619 -41.68 39.84 -32.09
C PRO A 619 -42.35 38.48 -31.91
N ASP A 620 -43.58 38.44 -31.39
CA ASP A 620 -44.33 37.20 -31.18
C ASP A 620 -44.79 36.58 -32.51
N HIS A 621 -45.18 37.38 -33.45
CA HIS A 621 -45.49 36.96 -34.84
C HIS A 621 -44.23 36.43 -35.54
N GLN A 622 -43.04 37.04 -35.28
CA GLN A 622 -41.77 36.62 -35.86
C GLN A 622 -41.42 35.20 -35.44
N LEU A 623 -41.70 34.79 -34.20
CA LEU A 623 -41.44 33.44 -33.71
C LEU A 623 -42.14 32.34 -34.51
N ASN A 624 -43.28 32.68 -35.15
CA ASN A 624 -44.06 31.74 -35.93
C ASN A 624 -43.62 31.67 -37.41
N ARG A 625 -42.95 32.69 -37.96
CA ARG A 625 -42.42 32.71 -39.33
C ARG A 625 -41.05 32.00 -39.40
N ARG A 626 -41.07 30.72 -39.21
CA ARG A 626 -39.86 29.91 -39.04
C ARG A 626 -39.83 28.72 -39.98
N THR A 627 -38.63 28.15 -40.10
CA THR A 627 -38.42 26.79 -40.64
C THR A 627 -37.76 25.92 -39.56
N ASP A 628 -38.36 24.76 -39.36
CA ASP A 628 -37.84 23.68 -38.51
C ASP A 628 -37.30 22.53 -39.37
N PHE A 629 -36.39 21.71 -38.78
CA PHE A 629 -35.82 20.55 -39.45
C PHE A 629 -36.00 19.32 -38.57
N THR A 630 -36.43 18.22 -39.18
CA THR A 630 -36.59 16.93 -38.51
C THR A 630 -35.59 15.94 -39.08
N VAL A 631 -34.77 15.31 -38.26
CA VAL A 631 -33.90 14.19 -38.68
C VAL A 631 -34.78 12.97 -38.86
N ILE A 632 -34.72 12.35 -40.03
CA ILE A 632 -35.52 11.18 -40.37
C ILE A 632 -34.66 9.91 -40.23
N LYS A 633 -33.41 9.99 -40.68
CA LYS A 633 -32.47 8.89 -40.62
C LYS A 633 -31.04 9.43 -40.42
N MET A 634 -30.24 8.76 -39.62
CA MET A 634 -28.83 9.14 -39.39
C MET A 634 -27.87 8.37 -40.29
N GLU A 635 -28.19 7.12 -40.64
CA GLU A 635 -27.39 6.20 -41.45
C GLU A 635 -28.09 5.85 -42.78
#